data_b080cfdba0339872ddc94ba0a49b3475
#
_entry.id   b080cfdba0339872ddc94ba0a49b3475
#
_cell.length_a   1.000
_cell.length_b   1.000
_cell.length_c   1.000
_cell.angle_alpha   90.00
_cell.angle_beta   90.00
_cell.angle_gamma   90.00
#
_symmetry.space_group_name_H-M   'P 1'
#
loop_
_entity.id
_entity.type
_entity.pdbx_description
1 polymer ?
#
loop_
_entity_poly.entity_id
_entity_poly.type
_entity_poly.pdbx_seq_one_letter_code
_entity_poly.pdbx_strand_id
1 'polypeptide(L)'
;MTSALEMVRMIREGQVTSVQLVTACLEKIEAENDQLKAWAHIDRDAALARAREMDEIRMTGRPMGALHGVPVGVKDIVDTIAFPTEYGTPVMAGRQPDHDARIIAQLLDAGAIIIGKTVTTPFAFLDPSETRNPHNTAFSPGGSSSGSAAAVAAGHVPIAIGSQTNGSVIRPASYCGVYGFKPTSGILPRTGVLQTSQTLDQLGVFSLYLEDAALLADVLGMYDPADMASYPRPRPNMLSGAKADAPIEPNFVWLEMPYFGKLDDDAREGMTEVIDALGAQVEVIDAAESFKDMPEAHKIIQDYEISRNLDWALRDHEDQLFDKFADMLRRGASISDEDYQEAIKFRTAMIGYFSAFFKDYDAILTPSASGQAPKFDEGTGDPIFCTYWTLCGLPCVTLPVLSSGDGMPVGVQLVGNREEDDRLMRSARWMLDKLSAPLDEDEAASETG
;
A
#
# COMPACT_ATOMS: atom_id res chain seq x y z
N MET A 1 -16.78 -7.57 5.57
CA MET A 1 -16.05 -7.67 6.87
C MET A 1 -16.24 -6.37 7.64
N THR A 2 -16.28 -6.41 8.97
CA THR A 2 -16.36 -5.24 9.84
C THR A 2 -15.03 -4.49 9.87
N SER A 3 -15.04 -3.14 10.00
CA SER A 3 -13.82 -2.35 10.09
C SER A 3 -12.99 -2.66 11.34
N ALA A 4 -11.68 -2.42 11.30
CA ALA A 4 -10.79 -2.59 12.45
C ALA A 4 -11.21 -1.68 13.63
N LEU A 5 -11.58 -0.43 13.34
CA LEU A 5 -12.11 0.50 14.34
C LEU A 5 -13.35 -0.03 15.03
N GLU A 6 -14.28 -0.57 14.25
CA GLU A 6 -15.52 -1.14 14.80
C GLU A 6 -15.25 -2.42 15.59
N MET A 7 -14.32 -3.27 15.16
CA MET A 7 -13.88 -4.45 15.92
C MET A 7 -13.36 -4.05 17.30
N VAL A 8 -12.48 -3.03 17.39
CA VAL A 8 -11.97 -2.51 18.66
C VAL A 8 -13.12 -2.00 19.56
N ARG A 9 -14.08 -1.28 18.96
CA ARG A 9 -15.27 -0.79 19.69
C ARG A 9 -16.10 -1.95 20.24
N MET A 10 -16.43 -2.93 19.40
CA MET A 10 -17.24 -4.10 19.79
C MET A 10 -16.56 -4.94 20.87
N ILE A 11 -15.22 -5.13 20.79
CA ILE A 11 -14.45 -5.80 21.84
C ILE A 11 -14.54 -5.01 23.15
N ARG A 12 -14.30 -3.69 23.09
CA ARG A 12 -14.35 -2.80 24.28
C ARG A 12 -15.69 -2.87 24.99
N GLU A 13 -16.78 -2.86 24.24
CA GLU A 13 -18.15 -2.93 24.73
C GLU A 13 -18.59 -4.35 25.14
N GLY A 14 -17.76 -5.36 24.88
CA GLY A 14 -18.05 -6.75 25.18
C GLY A 14 -19.10 -7.39 24.27
N GLN A 15 -19.35 -6.81 23.09
CA GLN A 15 -20.28 -7.34 22.10
C GLN A 15 -19.69 -8.56 21.36
N VAL A 16 -18.36 -8.61 21.25
CA VAL A 16 -17.59 -9.71 20.64
C VAL A 16 -16.29 -9.91 21.41
N THR A 17 -15.72 -11.11 21.35
CA THR A 17 -14.38 -11.39 21.89
C THR A 17 -13.33 -11.38 20.78
N SER A 18 -12.07 -11.13 21.15
CA SER A 18 -10.93 -11.28 20.23
C SER A 18 -10.85 -12.71 19.67
N VAL A 19 -11.13 -13.71 20.53
CA VAL A 19 -11.17 -15.13 20.11
C VAL A 19 -12.23 -15.36 19.03
N GLN A 20 -13.42 -14.79 19.15
CA GLN A 20 -14.47 -14.93 18.13
C GLN A 20 -14.06 -14.32 16.79
N LEU A 21 -13.46 -13.11 16.79
CA LEU A 21 -13.01 -12.46 15.56
C LEU A 21 -11.87 -13.24 14.87
N VAL A 22 -10.87 -13.65 15.63
CA VAL A 22 -9.73 -14.43 15.10
C VAL A 22 -10.19 -15.78 14.59
N THR A 23 -11.11 -16.46 15.28
CA THR A 23 -11.68 -17.74 14.84
C THR A 23 -12.37 -17.58 13.47
N ALA A 24 -13.23 -16.57 13.33
CA ALA A 24 -13.93 -16.30 12.08
C ALA A 24 -12.96 -15.98 10.91
N CYS A 25 -11.87 -15.24 11.18
CA CYS A 25 -10.82 -15.00 10.18
C CYS A 25 -10.12 -16.29 9.76
N LEU A 26 -9.71 -17.10 10.72
CA LEU A 26 -9.01 -18.37 10.47
C LEU A 26 -9.88 -19.37 9.70
N GLU A 27 -11.17 -19.49 10.04
CA GLU A 27 -12.11 -20.35 9.31
C GLU A 27 -12.28 -19.89 7.85
N LYS A 28 -12.37 -18.59 7.61
CA LYS A 28 -12.47 -18.03 6.25
C LYS A 28 -11.19 -18.26 5.46
N ILE A 29 -10.02 -18.06 6.07
CA ILE A 29 -8.73 -18.34 5.45
C ILE A 29 -8.63 -19.84 5.08
N GLU A 30 -8.99 -20.72 5.99
CA GLU A 30 -8.96 -22.18 5.77
C GLU A 30 -9.87 -22.59 4.60
N ALA A 31 -11.02 -21.95 4.44
CA ALA A 31 -11.95 -22.23 3.37
C ALA A 31 -11.49 -21.74 1.98
N GLU A 32 -10.71 -20.66 1.90
CA GLU A 32 -10.47 -19.92 0.64
C GLU A 32 -9.00 -19.91 0.22
N ASN A 33 -8.04 -20.06 1.15
CA ASN A 33 -6.61 -19.86 0.85
C ASN A 33 -6.02 -20.88 -0.12
N ASP A 34 -6.58 -22.07 -0.22
CA ASP A 34 -6.12 -23.07 -1.21
C ASP A 34 -6.28 -22.56 -2.66
N GLN A 35 -7.28 -21.72 -2.91
CA GLN A 35 -7.52 -21.12 -4.23
C GLN A 35 -6.81 -19.77 -4.37
N LEU A 36 -6.78 -18.97 -3.31
CA LEU A 36 -6.24 -17.60 -3.36
C LEU A 36 -4.74 -17.53 -3.18
N LYS A 37 -4.14 -18.46 -2.42
CA LYS A 37 -2.70 -18.46 -2.12
C LYS A 37 -2.21 -17.10 -1.56
N ALA A 38 -3.01 -16.50 -0.66
CA ALA A 38 -2.68 -15.19 -0.08
C ALA A 38 -1.73 -15.26 1.12
N TRP A 39 -1.61 -16.42 1.77
CA TRP A 39 -0.83 -16.63 2.99
C TRP A 39 0.34 -17.56 2.77
N ALA A 40 1.54 -17.11 3.16
CA ALA A 40 2.77 -17.94 3.15
C ALA A 40 2.86 -18.79 4.44
N HIS A 41 2.56 -18.17 5.58
CA HIS A 41 2.59 -18.83 6.89
C HIS A 41 1.41 -18.39 7.75
N ILE A 42 0.82 -19.32 8.48
CA ILE A 42 -0.24 -19.10 9.46
C ILE A 42 0.04 -19.97 10.68
N ASP A 43 -0.14 -19.43 11.88
CA ASP A 43 -0.13 -20.21 13.13
C ASP A 43 -1.46 -19.98 13.86
N ARG A 44 -2.38 -20.94 13.67
CA ARG A 44 -3.72 -20.93 14.28
C ARG A 44 -3.66 -20.89 15.79
N ASP A 45 -2.80 -21.71 16.38
CA ASP A 45 -2.72 -21.87 17.83
C ASP A 45 -2.13 -20.64 18.50
N ALA A 46 -1.07 -20.07 17.93
CA ALA A 46 -0.46 -18.82 18.40
C ALA A 46 -1.44 -17.65 18.28
N ALA A 47 -2.15 -17.49 17.14
CA ALA A 47 -3.14 -16.45 16.95
C ALA A 47 -4.29 -16.53 17.98
N LEU A 48 -4.82 -17.74 18.24
CA LEU A 48 -5.86 -17.95 19.24
C LEU A 48 -5.34 -17.77 20.67
N ALA A 49 -4.10 -18.13 20.97
CA ALA A 49 -3.49 -17.88 22.27
C ALA A 49 -3.38 -16.37 22.54
N ARG A 50 -2.91 -15.60 21.55
CA ARG A 50 -2.85 -14.13 21.65
C ARG A 50 -4.24 -13.51 21.77
N ALA A 51 -5.25 -14.04 21.06
CA ALA A 51 -6.63 -13.59 21.17
C ALA A 51 -7.20 -13.75 22.59
N ARG A 52 -6.91 -14.90 23.24
CA ARG A 52 -7.31 -15.11 24.64
C ARG A 52 -6.63 -14.12 25.58
N GLU A 53 -5.34 -13.85 25.39
CA GLU A 53 -4.62 -12.85 26.17
C GLU A 53 -5.27 -11.46 26.03
N MET A 54 -5.67 -11.06 24.82
CA MET A 54 -6.37 -9.79 24.62
C MET A 54 -7.71 -9.75 25.34
N ASP A 55 -8.49 -10.83 25.30
CA ASP A 55 -9.74 -10.93 26.03
C ASP A 55 -9.54 -10.86 27.57
N GLU A 56 -8.47 -11.48 28.09
CA GLU A 56 -8.11 -11.38 29.52
C GLU A 56 -7.72 -9.93 29.89
N ILE A 57 -6.90 -9.24 29.08
CA ILE A 57 -6.55 -7.84 29.30
C ILE A 57 -7.80 -6.97 29.40
N ARG A 58 -8.75 -7.14 28.48
CA ARG A 58 -10.03 -6.43 28.52
C ARG A 58 -10.79 -6.67 29.84
N MET A 59 -10.87 -7.93 30.25
CA MET A 59 -11.60 -8.31 31.48
C MET A 59 -10.96 -7.76 32.77
N THR A 60 -9.67 -7.52 32.78
CA THR A 60 -8.97 -6.92 33.93
C THR A 60 -9.13 -5.41 34.03
N GLY A 61 -9.73 -4.75 33.03
CA GLY A 61 -9.86 -3.29 32.97
C GLY A 61 -8.54 -2.55 32.71
N ARG A 62 -7.49 -3.25 32.26
CA ARG A 62 -6.22 -2.62 31.85
C ARG A 62 -6.45 -1.79 30.58
N PRO A 63 -5.64 -0.74 30.33
CA PRO A 63 -5.71 0.02 29.11
C PRO A 63 -5.57 -0.88 27.86
N MET A 64 -6.45 -0.67 26.88
CA MET A 64 -6.46 -1.38 25.62
C MET A 64 -5.77 -0.52 24.56
N GLY A 65 -4.91 -1.13 23.75
CA GLY A 65 -4.26 -0.47 22.61
C GLY A 65 -5.23 -0.11 21.49
N ALA A 66 -4.76 0.67 20.55
CA ALA A 66 -5.57 1.18 19.43
C ALA A 66 -6.04 0.08 18.45
N LEU A 67 -5.33 -1.06 18.41
CA LEU A 67 -5.66 -2.24 17.60
C LEU A 67 -5.96 -3.47 18.46
N HIS A 68 -6.44 -3.26 19.68
CA HIS A 68 -6.68 -4.34 20.64
C HIS A 68 -7.60 -5.42 20.09
N GLY A 69 -7.05 -6.63 19.93
CA GLY A 69 -7.79 -7.80 19.44
C GLY A 69 -8.02 -7.85 17.93
N VAL A 70 -7.50 -6.90 17.17
CA VAL A 70 -7.66 -6.84 15.70
C VAL A 70 -6.69 -7.80 15.01
N PRO A 71 -7.18 -8.71 14.12
CA PRO A 71 -6.34 -9.57 13.31
C PRO A 71 -5.67 -8.79 12.17
N VAL A 72 -4.36 -9.05 11.94
CA VAL A 72 -3.52 -8.34 10.95
C VAL A 72 -2.72 -9.33 10.13
N GLY A 73 -2.62 -9.07 8.80
CA GLY A 73 -1.71 -9.75 7.89
C GLY A 73 -0.40 -8.97 7.70
N VAL A 74 0.73 -9.67 7.65
CA VAL A 74 2.06 -9.06 7.54
C VAL A 74 2.80 -9.62 6.33
N LYS A 75 3.20 -8.75 5.39
CA LYS A 75 3.94 -9.15 4.18
C LYS A 75 5.21 -9.92 4.53
N ASP A 76 5.50 -10.97 3.77
CA ASP A 76 6.63 -11.89 4.01
C ASP A 76 8.01 -11.32 3.62
N ILE A 77 8.21 -10.05 3.90
CA ILE A 77 9.53 -9.36 3.90
C ILE A 77 9.79 -8.67 5.24
N VAL A 78 8.82 -8.72 6.15
CA VAL A 78 8.90 -8.09 7.48
C VAL A 78 9.29 -9.17 8.49
N ASP A 79 10.38 -8.99 9.15
CA ASP A 79 10.91 -9.94 10.12
C ASP A 79 10.01 -10.08 11.35
N THR A 80 9.75 -11.33 11.72
CA THR A 80 8.96 -11.71 12.89
C THR A 80 9.63 -12.89 13.59
N ILE A 81 9.74 -12.86 14.91
CA ILE A 81 10.24 -14.02 15.68
C ILE A 81 9.24 -15.20 15.57
N ALA A 82 7.96 -14.89 15.49
CA ALA A 82 6.90 -15.90 15.51
C ALA A 82 6.77 -16.71 14.20
N PHE A 83 7.25 -16.17 13.07
CA PHE A 83 7.08 -16.79 11.74
C PHE A 83 8.38 -16.74 10.95
N PRO A 84 8.62 -17.70 10.05
CA PRO A 84 9.63 -17.54 9.01
C PRO A 84 9.41 -16.27 8.19
N THR A 85 10.48 -15.72 7.62
CA THR A 85 10.44 -14.59 6.68
C THR A 85 11.32 -14.96 5.49
N GLU A 86 10.67 -15.39 4.39
CA GLU A 86 11.32 -16.11 3.28
C GLU A 86 11.39 -15.29 1.99
N TYR A 87 10.95 -14.01 2.02
CA TYR A 87 11.00 -13.05 0.91
C TYR A 87 10.34 -13.56 -0.39
N GLY A 88 9.40 -14.51 -0.29
CA GLY A 88 8.70 -15.10 -1.44
C GLY A 88 9.61 -15.91 -2.37
N THR A 89 10.75 -16.41 -1.90
CA THR A 89 11.75 -17.10 -2.73
C THR A 89 12.29 -18.36 -2.05
N PRO A 90 12.52 -19.46 -2.81
CA PRO A 90 13.13 -20.66 -2.27
C PRO A 90 14.56 -20.43 -1.76
N VAL A 91 15.27 -19.41 -2.24
CA VAL A 91 16.61 -19.02 -1.76
C VAL A 91 16.62 -18.75 -0.25
N MET A 92 15.52 -18.25 0.28
CA MET A 92 15.36 -17.90 1.71
C MET A 92 14.51 -18.90 2.49
N ALA A 93 14.22 -20.07 1.91
CA ALA A 93 13.37 -21.08 2.54
C ALA A 93 13.89 -21.47 3.93
N GLY A 94 13.02 -21.44 4.94
CA GLY A 94 13.34 -21.74 6.33
C GLY A 94 14.10 -20.64 7.08
N ARG A 95 14.26 -19.44 6.51
CA ARG A 95 14.87 -18.30 7.21
C ARG A 95 13.98 -17.87 8.39
N GLN A 96 14.52 -18.04 9.60
CA GLN A 96 13.86 -17.63 10.83
C GLN A 96 14.58 -16.40 11.41
N PRO A 97 13.92 -15.23 11.49
CA PRO A 97 14.49 -14.07 12.16
C PRO A 97 14.67 -14.28 13.66
N ASP A 98 15.66 -13.64 14.24
CA ASP A 98 15.96 -13.64 15.68
C ASP A 98 15.39 -12.43 16.44
N HIS A 99 14.81 -11.47 15.72
CA HIS A 99 14.14 -10.29 16.26
C HIS A 99 12.93 -9.90 15.40
N ASP A 100 12.00 -9.18 16.04
CA ASP A 100 10.87 -8.57 15.35
C ASP A 100 11.29 -7.27 14.67
N ALA A 101 10.75 -7.01 13.49
CA ALA A 101 10.82 -5.69 12.86
C ALA A 101 10.19 -4.62 13.77
N ARG A 102 10.64 -3.37 13.65
CA ARG A 102 10.14 -2.27 14.48
C ARG A 102 8.63 -2.14 14.45
N ILE A 103 8.02 -2.27 13.28
CA ILE A 103 6.57 -2.17 13.11
C ILE A 103 5.81 -3.36 13.74
N ILE A 104 6.43 -4.52 13.88
CA ILE A 104 5.85 -5.68 14.57
C ILE A 104 5.72 -5.41 16.06
N ALA A 105 6.78 -4.86 16.68
CA ALA A 105 6.71 -4.44 18.08
C ALA A 105 5.58 -3.42 18.31
N GLN A 106 5.40 -2.46 17.41
CA GLN A 106 4.33 -1.45 17.48
C GLN A 106 2.93 -2.08 17.36
N LEU A 107 2.74 -3.06 16.47
CA LEU A 107 1.48 -3.80 16.35
C LEU A 107 1.15 -4.55 17.65
N LEU A 108 2.14 -5.27 18.20
CA LEU A 108 1.96 -6.04 19.43
C LEU A 108 1.66 -5.13 20.63
N ASP A 109 2.33 -4.00 20.74
CA ASP A 109 2.09 -2.96 21.78
C ASP A 109 0.69 -2.34 21.63
N ALA A 110 0.21 -2.17 20.39
CA ALA A 110 -1.16 -1.72 20.12
C ALA A 110 -2.23 -2.79 20.38
N GLY A 111 -1.83 -4.01 20.72
CA GLY A 111 -2.73 -5.14 21.00
C GLY A 111 -3.23 -5.87 19.76
N ALA A 112 -2.62 -5.69 18.60
CA ALA A 112 -2.95 -6.41 17.38
C ALA A 112 -2.60 -7.91 17.50
N ILE A 113 -3.28 -8.72 16.68
CA ILE A 113 -3.06 -10.16 16.59
C ILE A 113 -2.55 -10.49 15.19
N ILE A 114 -1.28 -10.83 15.07
CA ILE A 114 -0.68 -11.23 13.79
C ILE A 114 -1.18 -12.64 13.46
N ILE A 115 -1.97 -12.76 12.38
CA ILE A 115 -2.50 -14.04 11.90
C ILE A 115 -1.42 -14.86 11.20
N GLY A 116 -0.53 -14.17 10.48
CA GLY A 116 0.51 -14.83 9.72
C GLY A 116 1.21 -13.88 8.73
N LYS A 117 2.00 -14.52 7.85
CA LYS A 117 2.76 -13.86 6.78
C LYS A 117 1.98 -13.96 5.48
N THR A 118 1.72 -12.81 4.85
CA THR A 118 1.08 -12.74 3.53
C THR A 118 2.11 -12.86 2.42
N VAL A 119 1.74 -13.55 1.33
CA VAL A 119 2.63 -13.80 0.20
C VAL A 119 3.13 -12.49 -0.42
N THR A 120 4.41 -12.47 -0.73
CA THR A 120 5.08 -11.46 -1.56
C THR A 120 5.58 -12.07 -2.85
N THR A 121 5.80 -11.25 -3.88
CA THR A 121 6.59 -11.69 -5.04
C THR A 121 8.06 -11.91 -4.63
N PRO A 122 8.82 -12.76 -5.35
CA PRO A 122 10.23 -13.03 -5.03
C PRO A 122 11.05 -11.75 -4.84
N PHE A 123 11.71 -11.63 -3.69
CA PHE A 123 12.48 -10.43 -3.27
C PHE A 123 11.71 -9.11 -3.40
N ALA A 124 10.37 -9.16 -3.30
CA ALA A 124 9.47 -8.02 -3.51
C ALA A 124 9.65 -7.35 -4.89
N PHE A 125 10.10 -8.09 -5.91
CA PHE A 125 10.34 -7.60 -7.27
C PHE A 125 9.17 -7.92 -8.24
N LEU A 126 9.42 -7.97 -9.56
CA LEU A 126 8.38 -8.02 -10.59
C LEU A 126 7.91 -9.43 -10.98
N ASP A 127 8.65 -10.48 -10.60
CA ASP A 127 8.26 -11.84 -10.89
C ASP A 127 6.99 -12.21 -10.09
N PRO A 128 5.95 -12.78 -10.74
CA PRO A 128 4.68 -12.99 -10.05
C PRO A 128 4.77 -14.06 -8.96
N SER A 129 3.93 -13.94 -7.94
CA SER A 129 3.66 -14.98 -6.95
C SER A 129 2.50 -15.89 -7.40
N GLU A 130 2.20 -16.94 -6.62
CA GLU A 130 1.05 -17.82 -6.88
C GLU A 130 -0.30 -17.20 -6.49
N THR A 131 -0.30 -16.09 -5.79
CA THR A 131 -1.52 -15.43 -5.28
C THR A 131 -2.46 -15.04 -6.40
N ARG A 132 -3.74 -15.31 -6.22
CA ARG A 132 -4.83 -15.00 -7.16
C ARG A 132 -5.65 -13.81 -6.71
N ASN A 133 -6.28 -13.13 -7.67
CA ASN A 133 -7.19 -12.03 -7.36
C ASN A 133 -8.51 -12.59 -6.80
N PRO A 134 -8.99 -12.10 -5.62
CA PRO A 134 -10.21 -12.61 -4.99
C PRO A 134 -11.50 -12.36 -5.81
N HIS A 135 -11.53 -11.32 -6.65
CA HIS A 135 -12.68 -11.03 -7.50
C HIS A 135 -12.80 -12.02 -8.66
N ASN A 136 -11.65 -12.44 -9.20
CA ASN A 136 -11.58 -13.43 -10.25
C ASN A 136 -10.18 -14.06 -10.31
N THR A 137 -10.08 -15.36 -10.02
CA THR A 137 -8.79 -16.08 -9.92
C THR A 137 -8.04 -16.22 -11.26
N ALA A 138 -8.67 -15.88 -12.40
CA ALA A 138 -7.99 -15.78 -13.69
C ALA A 138 -7.14 -14.51 -13.83
N PHE A 139 -7.26 -13.57 -12.90
CA PHE A 139 -6.54 -12.30 -12.89
C PHE A 139 -5.49 -12.24 -11.78
N SER A 140 -4.50 -11.38 -11.98
CA SER A 140 -3.45 -11.08 -11.01
C SER A 140 -3.99 -10.21 -9.86
N PRO A 141 -3.57 -10.40 -8.62
CA PRO A 141 -3.83 -9.43 -7.54
C PRO A 141 -2.89 -8.22 -7.62
N GLY A 142 -1.99 -8.18 -8.60
CA GLY A 142 -0.86 -7.25 -8.62
C GLY A 142 0.30 -7.73 -7.72
N GLY A 143 1.21 -6.84 -7.40
CA GLY A 143 2.39 -7.12 -6.59
C GLY A 143 3.24 -5.87 -6.33
N SER A 144 4.24 -6.02 -5.51
CA SER A 144 4.77 -7.20 -4.84
C SER A 144 3.99 -7.61 -3.57
N SER A 145 3.11 -6.79 -2.99
CA SER A 145 2.30 -7.11 -1.80
C SER A 145 1.03 -7.90 -2.19
N SER A 146 1.19 -8.94 -3.02
CA SER A 146 0.10 -9.73 -3.61
C SER A 146 -0.83 -10.32 -2.55
N GLY A 147 -0.29 -11.03 -1.58
CA GLY A 147 -1.06 -11.67 -0.52
C GLY A 147 -1.71 -10.68 0.43
N SER A 148 -1.08 -9.52 0.71
CA SER A 148 -1.65 -8.50 1.60
C SER A 148 -2.92 -7.90 1.02
N ALA A 149 -2.88 -7.50 -0.25
CA ALA A 149 -4.04 -6.95 -0.95
C ALA A 149 -5.16 -8.01 -1.09
N ALA A 150 -4.80 -9.23 -1.52
CA ALA A 150 -5.76 -10.32 -1.69
C ALA A 150 -6.41 -10.75 -0.36
N ALA A 151 -5.64 -10.85 0.73
CA ALA A 151 -6.17 -11.22 2.05
C ALA A 151 -7.19 -10.20 2.58
N VAL A 152 -6.94 -8.89 2.39
CA VAL A 152 -7.88 -7.84 2.77
C VAL A 152 -9.11 -7.87 1.88
N ALA A 153 -8.94 -7.94 0.56
CA ALA A 153 -10.05 -7.98 -0.40
C ALA A 153 -10.96 -9.20 -0.21
N ALA A 154 -10.37 -10.36 0.08
CA ALA A 154 -11.12 -11.56 0.43
C ALA A 154 -11.81 -11.47 1.81
N GLY A 155 -11.49 -10.46 2.62
CA GLY A 155 -12.00 -10.35 3.98
C GLY A 155 -11.43 -11.42 4.91
N HIS A 156 -10.19 -11.87 4.70
CA HIS A 156 -9.48 -12.75 5.64
C HIS A 156 -9.05 -11.98 6.89
N VAL A 157 -8.66 -10.72 6.72
CA VAL A 157 -8.32 -9.78 7.79
C VAL A 157 -8.81 -8.37 7.38
N PRO A 158 -9.12 -7.49 8.36
CA PRO A 158 -9.58 -6.13 8.06
C PRO A 158 -8.45 -5.23 7.53
N ILE A 159 -7.22 -5.50 7.95
CA ILE A 159 -6.02 -4.70 7.64
C ILE A 159 -4.80 -5.58 7.42
N ALA A 160 -3.90 -5.12 6.54
CA ALA A 160 -2.62 -5.80 6.30
C ALA A 160 -1.50 -4.79 6.01
N ILE A 161 -0.24 -5.23 6.23
CA ILE A 161 0.96 -4.45 5.93
C ILE A 161 1.55 -4.91 4.61
N GLY A 162 2.03 -3.95 3.81
CA GLY A 162 2.82 -4.15 2.61
C GLY A 162 3.99 -3.18 2.48
N SER A 163 4.62 -3.18 1.33
CA SER A 163 5.73 -2.29 1.00
C SER A 163 5.66 -1.83 -0.45
N GLN A 164 6.28 -0.70 -0.75
CA GLN A 164 6.36 -0.13 -2.09
C GLN A 164 7.73 0.46 -2.34
N THR A 165 8.41 -0.08 -3.35
CA THR A 165 9.67 0.46 -3.91
C THR A 165 9.40 1.16 -5.24
N ASN A 166 8.29 0.78 -5.91
CA ASN A 166 7.77 1.41 -7.12
C ASN A 166 6.24 1.58 -7.03
N GLY A 167 5.45 0.49 -7.20
CA GLY A 167 3.98 0.52 -7.17
C GLY A 167 3.33 -0.54 -6.27
N SER A 168 4.07 -1.16 -5.36
CA SER A 168 3.69 -2.42 -4.71
C SER A 168 2.71 -2.33 -3.53
N VAL A 169 2.12 -1.16 -3.27
CA VAL A 169 0.95 -0.95 -2.38
C VAL A 169 -0.23 -0.45 -3.20
N ILE A 170 -0.06 0.65 -3.90
CA ILE A 170 -1.13 1.34 -4.63
C ILE A 170 -1.69 0.46 -5.75
N ARG A 171 -0.82 -0.18 -6.56
CA ARG A 171 -1.25 -1.01 -7.68
C ARG A 171 -2.02 -2.27 -7.25
N PRO A 172 -1.53 -3.15 -6.34
CA PRO A 172 -2.30 -4.29 -5.88
C PRO A 172 -3.58 -3.89 -5.12
N ALA A 173 -3.60 -2.75 -4.42
CA ALA A 173 -4.82 -2.23 -3.81
C ALA A 173 -5.87 -1.88 -4.86
N SER A 174 -5.48 -1.22 -5.97
CA SER A 174 -6.35 -0.94 -7.10
C SER A 174 -6.94 -2.22 -7.69
N TYR A 175 -6.11 -3.20 -8.01
CA TYR A 175 -6.52 -4.45 -8.65
C TYR A 175 -7.39 -5.35 -7.75
N CYS A 176 -7.24 -5.23 -6.44
CA CYS A 176 -8.03 -5.98 -5.47
C CYS A 176 -9.22 -5.19 -4.90
N GLY A 177 -9.44 -3.94 -5.32
CA GLY A 177 -10.59 -3.16 -4.88
C GLY A 177 -10.57 -2.83 -3.39
N VAL A 178 -9.40 -2.49 -2.84
CA VAL A 178 -9.22 -2.11 -1.43
C VAL A 178 -8.51 -0.76 -1.31
N TYR A 179 -8.62 -0.12 -0.15
CA TYR A 179 -7.80 1.03 0.16
C TYR A 179 -6.35 0.61 0.35
N GLY A 180 -5.45 1.25 -0.39
CA GLY A 180 -4.01 1.13 -0.20
C GLY A 180 -3.44 2.50 0.16
N PHE A 181 -2.73 2.59 1.26
CA PHE A 181 -2.11 3.84 1.68
C PHE A 181 -0.62 3.66 1.88
N LYS A 182 0.14 4.47 1.16
CA LYS A 182 1.58 4.63 1.30
C LYS A 182 1.86 6.02 1.88
N PRO A 183 2.13 6.14 3.17
CA PRO A 183 2.46 7.43 3.78
C PRO A 183 3.73 8.07 3.20
N THR A 184 3.98 9.31 3.54
CA THR A 184 5.24 10.00 3.25
C THR A 184 6.43 9.13 3.63
N SER A 185 7.43 9.07 2.75
CA SER A 185 8.68 8.31 3.00
C SER A 185 9.29 8.66 4.36
N GLY A 186 9.63 7.62 5.15
CA GLY A 186 10.23 7.74 6.49
C GLY A 186 9.22 7.97 7.63
N ILE A 187 7.90 7.99 7.38
CA ILE A 187 6.89 7.97 8.45
C ILE A 187 6.82 6.58 9.10
N LEU A 188 6.73 5.52 8.29
CA LEU A 188 6.74 4.15 8.78
C LEU A 188 8.18 3.63 8.80
N PRO A 189 8.71 3.18 9.95
CA PRO A 189 10.09 2.71 10.07
C PRO A 189 10.27 1.35 9.40
N ARG A 190 11.44 1.14 8.77
CA ARG A 190 11.77 -0.06 7.98
C ARG A 190 12.77 -0.99 8.65
N THR A 191 13.18 -0.73 9.90
CA THR A 191 14.11 -1.62 10.63
C THR A 191 13.51 -3.00 10.78
N GLY A 192 14.25 -4.03 10.34
CA GLY A 192 13.79 -5.43 10.31
C GLY A 192 12.91 -5.76 9.09
N VAL A 193 12.96 -4.95 8.04
CA VAL A 193 12.29 -5.22 6.76
C VAL A 193 13.35 -5.47 5.69
N LEU A 194 13.12 -6.38 4.75
CA LEU A 194 14.01 -6.57 3.60
C LEU A 194 14.29 -5.21 2.95
N GLN A 195 15.55 -4.82 2.94
CA GLN A 195 15.98 -3.61 2.25
C GLN A 195 16.37 -3.95 0.82
N THR A 196 15.56 -3.50 -0.15
CA THR A 196 15.88 -3.57 -1.57
C THR A 196 16.51 -2.26 -2.03
N SER A 197 15.93 -1.12 -1.64
CA SER A 197 16.44 0.22 -1.95
C SER A 197 16.35 1.13 -0.74
N GLN A 198 17.48 1.63 -0.25
CA GLN A 198 17.50 2.57 0.88
C GLN A 198 16.79 3.88 0.57
N THR A 199 16.74 4.29 -0.71
CA THR A 199 16.15 5.55 -1.16
C THR A 199 14.65 5.43 -1.44
N LEU A 200 14.21 4.30 -2.02
CA LEU A 200 12.87 4.15 -2.58
C LEU A 200 11.92 3.30 -1.71
N ASP A 201 12.45 2.38 -0.88
CA ASP A 201 11.61 1.50 -0.07
C ASP A 201 10.76 2.28 0.91
N GLN A 202 9.46 2.00 0.90
CA GLN A 202 8.46 2.58 1.78
C GLN A 202 7.51 1.47 2.23
N LEU A 203 7.05 1.54 3.47
CA LEU A 203 5.97 0.68 3.93
C LEU A 203 4.62 1.33 3.60
N GLY A 204 3.62 0.49 3.51
CA GLY A 204 2.24 0.91 3.34
C GLY A 204 1.26 -0.11 3.89
N VAL A 205 0.01 0.23 3.85
CA VAL A 205 -1.07 -0.52 4.49
C VAL A 205 -2.23 -0.76 3.53
N PHE A 206 -2.97 -1.82 3.79
CA PHE A 206 -4.19 -2.19 3.07
C PHE A 206 -5.35 -2.30 4.05
N SER A 207 -6.53 -1.88 3.64
CA SER A 207 -7.75 -1.99 4.42
C SER A 207 -9.01 -1.98 3.55
N LEU A 208 -10.15 -2.34 4.14
CA LEU A 208 -11.47 -2.20 3.51
C LEU A 208 -12.12 -0.82 3.74
N TYR A 209 -11.53 0.01 4.61
CA TYR A 209 -12.05 1.32 4.98
C TYR A 209 -10.93 2.33 5.08
N LEU A 210 -11.17 3.57 4.65
CA LEU A 210 -10.17 4.65 4.67
C LEU A 210 -9.64 4.91 6.08
N GLU A 211 -10.52 4.93 7.07
CA GLU A 211 -10.18 5.18 8.47
C GLU A 211 -9.32 4.06 9.07
N ASP A 212 -9.48 2.82 8.62
CA ASP A 212 -8.65 1.69 9.07
C ASP A 212 -7.23 1.78 8.51
N ALA A 213 -7.07 2.24 7.25
CA ALA A 213 -5.74 2.51 6.68
C ALA A 213 -5.04 3.63 7.46
N ALA A 214 -5.77 4.70 7.77
CA ALA A 214 -5.25 5.82 8.57
C ALA A 214 -4.88 5.40 9.99
N LEU A 215 -5.73 4.63 10.67
CA LEU A 215 -5.46 4.08 12.01
C LEU A 215 -4.20 3.22 12.03
N LEU A 216 -4.07 2.29 11.07
CA LEU A 216 -2.91 1.40 11.01
C LEU A 216 -1.63 2.20 10.78
N ALA A 217 -1.68 3.18 9.87
CA ALA A 217 -0.53 4.05 9.61
C ALA A 217 -0.16 4.92 10.82
N ASP A 218 -1.13 5.45 11.58
CA ASP A 218 -0.88 6.18 12.83
C ASP A 218 -0.21 5.30 13.90
N VAL A 219 -0.67 4.05 14.04
CA VAL A 219 -0.07 3.07 14.99
C VAL A 219 1.38 2.76 14.60
N LEU A 220 1.67 2.62 13.31
CA LEU A 220 3.01 2.28 12.81
C LEU A 220 3.93 3.49 12.66
N GLY A 221 3.38 4.71 12.62
CA GLY A 221 4.10 5.96 12.37
C GLY A 221 4.91 6.42 13.57
N MET A 222 6.15 5.92 13.73
CA MET A 222 7.04 6.27 14.84
C MET A 222 8.44 6.60 14.35
N TYR A 223 9.14 7.53 15.05
CA TYR A 223 10.57 7.73 14.82
C TYR A 223 11.35 6.50 15.25
N ASP A 224 12.20 6.04 14.35
CA ASP A 224 13.17 4.98 14.63
C ASP A 224 14.58 5.44 14.25
N PRO A 225 15.48 5.62 15.23
CA PRO A 225 16.85 6.06 14.95
C PRO A 225 17.69 5.03 14.20
N ALA A 226 17.24 3.77 14.11
CA ALA A 226 17.93 2.73 13.36
C ALA A 226 17.57 2.75 11.86
N ASP A 227 16.47 3.39 11.46
CA ASP A 227 16.12 3.59 10.05
C ASP A 227 16.59 4.97 9.56
N MET A 228 17.54 4.98 8.64
CA MET A 228 18.08 6.22 8.07
C MET A 228 17.05 7.10 7.34
N ALA A 229 15.93 6.55 6.89
CA ALA A 229 14.86 7.32 6.29
C ALA A 229 13.93 7.95 7.33
N SER A 230 13.94 7.44 8.56
CA SER A 230 13.16 7.99 9.67
C SER A 230 13.87 9.20 10.27
N TYR A 231 13.14 10.24 10.63
CA TYR A 231 13.69 11.41 11.31
C TYR A 231 12.71 11.96 12.34
N PRO A 232 13.21 12.60 13.42
CA PRO A 232 12.35 13.13 14.46
C PRO A 232 11.57 14.35 13.96
N ARG A 233 10.24 14.24 13.98
CA ARG A 233 9.29 15.28 13.57
C ARG A 233 7.94 15.05 14.25
N PRO A 234 7.07 16.06 14.33
CA PRO A 234 5.66 15.83 14.61
C PRO A 234 5.09 14.85 13.58
N ARG A 235 4.26 13.91 14.00
CA ARG A 235 3.59 12.98 13.09
C ARG A 235 2.23 13.54 12.72
N PRO A 236 1.84 13.48 11.43
CA PRO A 236 0.46 13.78 11.05
C PRO A 236 -0.48 12.79 11.73
N ASN A 237 -1.66 13.26 12.12
CA ASN A 237 -2.71 12.39 12.68
C ASN A 237 -3.66 12.00 11.54
N MET A 238 -3.34 10.92 10.86
CA MET A 238 -3.99 10.46 9.65
C MET A 238 -5.44 10.04 9.91
N LEU A 239 -5.70 9.38 11.05
CA LEU A 239 -7.06 9.01 11.45
C LEU A 239 -7.94 10.23 11.73
N SER A 240 -7.38 11.27 12.35
CA SER A 240 -8.11 12.54 12.51
C SER A 240 -8.44 13.16 11.16
N GLY A 241 -7.50 13.14 10.23
CA GLY A 241 -7.73 13.59 8.85
C GLY A 241 -8.86 12.82 8.18
N ALA A 242 -8.80 11.49 8.20
CA ALA A 242 -9.81 10.61 7.58
C ALA A 242 -11.23 10.75 8.16
N LYS A 243 -11.37 11.31 9.36
CA LYS A 243 -12.65 11.53 10.05
C LYS A 243 -13.13 12.99 10.04
N ALA A 244 -12.28 13.92 9.66
CA ALA A 244 -12.60 15.33 9.72
C ALA A 244 -13.26 15.80 8.42
N ASP A 245 -14.29 16.63 8.56
CA ASP A 245 -14.82 17.39 7.43
C ASP A 245 -13.75 18.35 6.90
N ALA A 246 -13.72 18.54 5.60
CA ALA A 246 -12.86 19.53 4.97
C ALA A 246 -13.40 20.96 5.27
N PRO A 247 -12.63 21.83 5.94
CA PRO A 247 -13.12 23.18 6.27
C PRO A 247 -13.31 24.06 5.03
N ILE A 248 -12.65 23.72 3.94
CA ILE A 248 -12.76 24.30 2.61
C ILE A 248 -12.72 23.13 1.64
N GLU A 249 -13.50 23.19 0.58
CA GLU A 249 -13.47 22.16 -0.48
C GLU A 249 -12.07 22.03 -1.05
N PRO A 250 -11.53 20.80 -1.14
CA PRO A 250 -10.17 20.59 -1.65
C PRO A 250 -10.03 20.99 -3.12
N ASN A 251 -8.89 21.55 -3.47
CA ASN A 251 -8.52 21.85 -4.84
C ASN A 251 -7.61 20.75 -5.37
N PHE A 252 -8.11 19.95 -6.30
CA PHE A 252 -7.36 18.88 -6.96
C PHE A 252 -6.77 19.36 -8.28
N VAL A 253 -5.75 18.62 -8.72
CA VAL A 253 -5.19 18.81 -10.05
C VAL A 253 -5.07 17.46 -10.77
N TRP A 254 -5.53 17.44 -12.01
CA TRP A 254 -5.24 16.38 -12.97
C TRP A 254 -4.05 16.80 -13.83
N LEU A 255 -2.94 16.06 -13.75
CA LEU A 255 -1.77 16.29 -14.58
C LEU A 255 -1.83 15.38 -15.80
N GLU A 256 -1.80 15.96 -17.01
CA GLU A 256 -1.68 15.20 -18.26
C GLU A 256 -0.29 14.56 -18.36
N MET A 257 -0.18 13.34 -17.84
CA MET A 257 1.11 12.66 -17.68
C MET A 257 1.58 11.98 -18.98
N PRO A 258 2.91 11.94 -19.23
CA PRO A 258 3.47 11.35 -20.44
C PRO A 258 3.10 9.87 -20.68
N TYR A 259 2.68 9.16 -19.63
CA TYR A 259 2.35 7.73 -19.68
C TYR A 259 0.84 7.43 -19.83
N PHE A 260 -0.01 8.42 -19.93
CA PHE A 260 -1.46 8.20 -20.05
C PHE A 260 -1.89 7.44 -21.32
N GLY A 261 -1.02 7.33 -22.30
CA GLY A 261 -1.21 6.41 -23.43
C GLY A 261 -1.25 4.92 -23.05
N LYS A 262 -0.84 4.57 -21.81
CA LYS A 262 -0.93 3.20 -21.25
C LYS A 262 -2.22 2.93 -20.49
N LEU A 263 -3.07 3.95 -20.32
CA LEU A 263 -4.36 3.82 -19.65
C LEU A 263 -5.31 3.06 -20.56
N ASP A 264 -6.00 2.03 -20.06
CA ASP A 264 -7.04 1.36 -20.81
C ASP A 264 -8.30 2.23 -20.94
N ASP A 265 -9.21 1.84 -21.83
CA ASP A 265 -10.37 2.67 -22.17
C ASP A 265 -11.34 2.79 -20.99
N ASP A 266 -11.59 1.71 -20.23
CA ASP A 266 -12.48 1.72 -19.06
C ASP A 266 -11.95 2.63 -17.95
N ALA A 267 -10.63 2.57 -17.67
CA ALA A 267 -10.03 3.43 -16.68
C ALA A 267 -10.01 4.90 -17.12
N ARG A 268 -9.82 5.16 -18.42
CA ARG A 268 -9.90 6.51 -18.98
C ARG A 268 -11.30 7.11 -18.83
N GLU A 269 -12.32 6.32 -19.20
CA GLU A 269 -13.73 6.72 -19.06
C GLU A 269 -14.09 6.97 -17.60
N GLY A 270 -13.77 6.02 -16.69
CA GLY A 270 -14.04 6.18 -15.26
C GLY A 270 -13.31 7.36 -14.63
N MET A 271 -12.04 7.65 -15.01
CA MET A 271 -11.34 8.85 -14.54
C MET A 271 -11.99 10.13 -15.06
N THR A 272 -12.51 10.13 -16.30
CA THR A 272 -13.25 11.28 -16.83
C THR A 272 -14.52 11.51 -16.02
N GLU A 273 -15.29 10.47 -15.72
CA GLU A 273 -16.49 10.56 -14.87
C GLU A 273 -16.16 11.13 -13.46
N VAL A 274 -15.04 10.71 -12.88
CA VAL A 274 -14.60 11.25 -11.57
C VAL A 274 -14.27 12.75 -11.69
N ILE A 275 -13.55 13.17 -12.73
CA ILE A 275 -13.21 14.59 -12.96
C ILE A 275 -14.49 15.40 -13.15
N ASP A 276 -15.42 14.92 -13.96
CA ASP A 276 -16.70 15.61 -14.22
C ASP A 276 -17.55 15.72 -12.95
N ALA A 277 -17.61 14.66 -12.12
CA ALA A 277 -18.34 14.67 -10.85
C ALA A 277 -17.73 15.61 -9.80
N LEU A 278 -16.42 15.81 -9.83
CA LEU A 278 -15.73 16.78 -8.95
C LEU A 278 -15.80 18.20 -9.50
N GLY A 279 -16.01 18.38 -10.81
CA GLY A 279 -16.28 19.64 -11.47
C GLY A 279 -15.20 20.71 -11.22
N ALA A 280 -15.61 21.87 -10.71
CA ALA A 280 -14.73 23.03 -10.47
C ALA A 280 -13.60 22.77 -9.47
N GLN A 281 -13.63 21.65 -8.74
CA GLN A 281 -12.57 21.28 -7.80
C GLN A 281 -11.37 20.58 -8.47
N VAL A 282 -11.42 20.31 -9.79
CA VAL A 282 -10.31 19.71 -10.53
C VAL A 282 -9.81 20.65 -11.61
N GLU A 283 -8.57 21.09 -11.49
CA GLU A 283 -7.87 21.80 -12.56
C GLU A 283 -7.11 20.80 -13.44
N VAL A 284 -7.22 20.90 -14.75
CA VAL A 284 -6.51 20.06 -15.71
C VAL A 284 -5.34 20.86 -16.29
N ILE A 285 -4.13 20.36 -16.10
CA ILE A 285 -2.90 21.00 -16.61
C ILE A 285 -1.93 19.98 -17.21
N ASP A 286 -1.10 20.44 -18.15
CA ASP A 286 -0.02 19.64 -18.73
C ASP A 286 1.08 19.39 -17.70
N ALA A 287 1.59 18.14 -17.65
CA ALA A 287 2.77 17.83 -16.85
C ALA A 287 4.01 18.55 -17.38
N ALA A 288 4.91 18.96 -16.47
CA ALA A 288 6.19 19.57 -16.85
C ALA A 288 7.03 18.62 -17.70
N GLU A 289 7.81 19.17 -18.66
CA GLU A 289 8.66 18.40 -19.56
C GLU A 289 9.65 17.47 -18.82
N SER A 290 10.17 17.92 -17.66
CA SER A 290 11.08 17.12 -16.81
C SER A 290 10.46 15.85 -16.27
N PHE A 291 9.13 15.69 -16.32
CA PHE A 291 8.48 14.48 -15.85
C PHE A 291 8.79 13.25 -16.73
N LYS A 292 9.18 13.46 -18.00
CA LYS A 292 9.59 12.39 -18.91
C LYS A 292 10.82 11.63 -18.40
N ASP A 293 11.68 12.29 -17.64
CA ASP A 293 12.94 11.72 -17.14
C ASP A 293 12.78 11.01 -15.78
N MET A 294 11.65 11.21 -15.08
CA MET A 294 11.41 10.64 -13.76
C MET A 294 11.45 9.10 -13.73
N PRO A 295 10.83 8.36 -14.70
CA PRO A 295 10.91 6.91 -14.71
C PRO A 295 12.32 6.36 -14.86
N GLU A 296 13.15 6.99 -15.67
CA GLU A 296 14.55 6.57 -15.86
C GLU A 296 15.36 6.85 -14.59
N ALA A 297 15.20 8.01 -13.97
CA ALA A 297 15.84 8.32 -12.68
C ALA A 297 15.44 7.33 -11.59
N HIS A 298 14.15 6.96 -11.52
CA HIS A 298 13.67 5.93 -10.60
C HIS A 298 14.35 4.59 -10.86
N LYS A 299 14.40 4.17 -12.12
CA LYS A 299 14.97 2.90 -12.54
C LYS A 299 16.48 2.83 -12.24
N ILE A 300 17.23 3.88 -12.50
CA ILE A 300 18.67 3.97 -12.16
C ILE A 300 18.86 3.79 -10.65
N ILE A 301 18.11 4.52 -9.83
CA ILE A 301 18.20 4.40 -8.36
C ILE A 301 17.83 3.00 -7.91
N GLN A 302 16.71 2.46 -8.39
CA GLN A 302 16.23 1.13 -8.03
C GLN A 302 17.23 0.04 -8.38
N ASP A 303 17.66 -0.04 -9.65
CA ASP A 303 18.55 -1.09 -10.14
C ASP A 303 19.92 -1.00 -9.46
N TYR A 304 20.47 0.23 -9.29
CA TYR A 304 21.73 0.46 -8.59
C TYR A 304 21.71 -0.02 -7.16
N GLU A 305 20.68 0.36 -6.39
CA GLU A 305 20.58 0.03 -4.96
C GLU A 305 20.26 -1.44 -4.72
N ILE A 306 19.31 -2.03 -5.46
CA ILE A 306 18.97 -3.45 -5.31
C ILE A 306 20.17 -4.33 -5.66
N SER A 307 20.90 -4.01 -6.74
CA SER A 307 22.08 -4.80 -7.13
C SER A 307 23.20 -4.81 -6.10
N ARG A 308 23.30 -3.79 -5.26
CA ARG A 308 24.29 -3.72 -4.17
C ARG A 308 23.81 -4.33 -2.88
N ASN A 309 22.52 -4.15 -2.57
CA ASN A 309 21.92 -4.72 -1.35
C ASN A 309 21.74 -6.23 -1.45
N LEU A 310 21.53 -6.76 -2.67
CA LEU A 310 21.24 -8.17 -2.94
C LEU A 310 22.26 -8.82 -3.90
N ASP A 311 23.50 -8.31 -3.96
CA ASP A 311 24.59 -8.88 -4.79
C ASP A 311 24.87 -10.35 -4.47
N TRP A 312 24.74 -10.71 -3.20
CA TRP A 312 24.90 -12.07 -2.71
C TRP A 312 23.93 -13.06 -3.37
N ALA A 313 22.70 -12.62 -3.69
CA ALA A 313 21.71 -13.49 -4.32
C ALA A 313 22.18 -13.92 -5.72
N LEU A 314 22.73 -12.98 -6.51
CA LEU A 314 23.27 -13.30 -7.82
C LEU A 314 24.58 -14.12 -7.72
N ARG A 315 25.47 -13.77 -6.78
CA ARG A 315 26.76 -14.44 -6.61
C ARG A 315 26.63 -15.90 -6.13
N ASP A 316 25.71 -16.14 -5.17
CA ASP A 316 25.67 -17.40 -4.42
C ASP A 316 24.49 -18.29 -4.83
N HIS A 317 23.48 -17.76 -5.56
CA HIS A 317 22.20 -18.45 -5.85
C HIS A 317 21.64 -18.14 -7.26
N GLU A 318 22.49 -17.80 -8.22
CA GLU A 318 22.07 -17.38 -9.57
C GLU A 318 21.11 -18.39 -10.24
N ASP A 319 21.37 -19.68 -10.07
CA ASP A 319 20.59 -20.78 -10.63
C ASP A 319 19.18 -20.95 -10.01
N GLN A 320 18.89 -20.26 -8.91
CA GLN A 320 17.60 -20.27 -8.19
C GLN A 320 16.82 -18.95 -8.38
N LEU A 321 17.42 -17.97 -9.04
CA LEU A 321 16.76 -16.68 -9.28
C LEU A 321 15.87 -16.73 -10.53
N PHE A 322 14.80 -15.97 -10.49
CA PHE A 322 14.00 -15.71 -11.68
C PHE A 322 14.75 -14.78 -12.66
N ASP A 323 14.57 -15.01 -13.95
CA ASP A 323 15.32 -14.32 -15.01
C ASP A 323 15.23 -12.80 -14.91
N LYS A 324 14.04 -12.24 -14.69
CA LYS A 324 13.84 -10.78 -14.60
C LYS A 324 14.62 -10.16 -13.44
N PHE A 325 14.67 -10.86 -12.29
CA PHE A 325 15.41 -10.38 -11.13
C PHE A 325 16.92 -10.50 -11.34
N ALA A 326 17.42 -11.64 -11.85
CA ALA A 326 18.83 -11.83 -12.18
C ALA A 326 19.33 -10.80 -13.20
N ASP A 327 18.56 -10.54 -14.26
CA ASP A 327 18.90 -9.54 -15.28
C ASP A 327 18.90 -8.11 -14.71
N MET A 328 18.02 -7.80 -13.80
CA MET A 328 18.03 -6.51 -13.09
C MET A 328 19.29 -6.36 -12.22
N LEU A 329 19.70 -7.40 -11.48
CA LEU A 329 20.92 -7.36 -10.67
C LEU A 329 22.17 -7.13 -11.55
N ARG A 330 22.27 -7.83 -12.69
CA ARG A 330 23.39 -7.64 -13.66
C ARG A 330 23.38 -6.22 -14.24
N ARG A 331 22.23 -5.71 -14.64
CA ARG A 331 22.06 -4.35 -15.17
C ARG A 331 22.42 -3.31 -14.11
N GLY A 332 21.91 -3.46 -12.88
CA GLY A 332 22.19 -2.55 -11.77
C GLY A 332 23.68 -2.51 -11.39
N ALA A 333 24.36 -3.66 -11.45
CA ALA A 333 25.81 -3.73 -11.20
C ALA A 333 26.65 -2.94 -12.22
N SER A 334 26.10 -2.69 -13.43
CA SER A 334 26.78 -1.91 -14.48
C SER A 334 26.55 -0.40 -14.40
N ILE A 335 25.61 0.07 -13.56
CA ILE A 335 25.32 1.50 -13.37
C ILE A 335 26.49 2.14 -12.61
N SER A 336 27.00 3.25 -13.14
CA SER A 336 28.09 4.00 -12.52
C SER A 336 27.62 4.78 -11.27
N ASP A 337 28.55 5.09 -10.38
CA ASP A 337 28.29 5.95 -9.24
C ASP A 337 27.88 7.37 -9.69
N GLU A 338 28.40 7.83 -10.82
CA GLU A 338 28.10 9.14 -11.41
C GLU A 338 26.63 9.20 -11.86
N ASP A 339 26.16 8.22 -12.65
CA ASP A 339 24.77 8.14 -13.10
C ASP A 339 23.80 8.05 -11.92
N TYR A 340 24.16 7.25 -10.89
CA TYR A 340 23.37 7.16 -9.66
C TYR A 340 23.28 8.50 -8.93
N GLN A 341 24.40 9.22 -8.75
CA GLN A 341 24.42 10.52 -8.10
C GLN A 341 23.64 11.59 -8.89
N GLU A 342 23.66 11.53 -10.22
CA GLU A 342 22.83 12.39 -11.06
C GLU A 342 21.34 12.11 -10.86
N ALA A 343 20.92 10.84 -10.83
CA ALA A 343 19.55 10.45 -10.56
C ALA A 343 19.09 10.90 -9.15
N ILE A 344 19.95 10.82 -8.13
CA ILE A 344 19.66 11.33 -6.77
C ILE A 344 19.50 12.85 -6.76
N LYS A 345 20.34 13.60 -7.48
CA LYS A 345 20.21 15.07 -7.62
C LYS A 345 18.90 15.44 -8.32
N PHE A 346 18.58 14.73 -9.41
CA PHE A 346 17.31 14.91 -10.13
C PHE A 346 16.10 14.65 -9.21
N ARG A 347 16.10 13.52 -8.48
CA ARG A 347 15.08 13.23 -7.47
C ARG A 347 14.91 14.37 -6.45
N THR A 348 16.02 14.92 -5.96
CA THR A 348 16.00 16.02 -4.98
C THR A 348 15.35 17.28 -5.56
N ALA A 349 15.66 17.60 -6.83
CA ALA A 349 15.03 18.71 -7.53
C ALA A 349 13.52 18.50 -7.70
N MET A 350 13.07 17.27 -8.04
CA MET A 350 11.66 16.95 -8.19
C MET A 350 10.90 17.00 -6.86
N ILE A 351 11.51 16.60 -5.74
CA ILE A 351 10.94 16.80 -4.41
C ILE A 351 10.72 18.29 -4.13
N GLY A 352 11.69 19.14 -4.47
CA GLY A 352 11.57 20.60 -4.36
C GLY A 352 10.44 21.17 -5.23
N TYR A 353 10.30 20.67 -6.46
CA TYR A 353 9.22 21.03 -7.38
C TYR A 353 7.85 20.73 -6.74
N PHE A 354 7.60 19.52 -6.28
CA PHE A 354 6.32 19.13 -5.68
C PHE A 354 6.05 19.89 -4.38
N SER A 355 7.06 20.17 -3.58
CA SER A 355 6.93 21.01 -2.37
C SER A 355 6.44 22.43 -2.66
N ALA A 356 6.79 22.96 -3.84
CA ALA A 356 6.27 24.25 -4.31
C ALA A 356 4.88 24.09 -4.93
N PHE A 357 4.66 23.05 -5.71
CA PHE A 357 3.42 22.72 -6.41
C PHE A 357 2.22 22.56 -5.45
N PHE A 358 2.39 21.84 -4.36
CA PHE A 358 1.34 21.61 -3.36
C PHE A 358 1.02 22.83 -2.48
N LYS A 359 1.58 24.03 -2.77
CA LYS A 359 1.08 25.28 -2.17
C LYS A 359 -0.24 25.75 -2.78
N ASP A 360 -0.49 25.33 -4.01
CA ASP A 360 -1.65 25.74 -4.79
C ASP A 360 -2.74 24.66 -4.83
N TYR A 361 -2.36 23.38 -4.56
CA TYR A 361 -3.27 22.23 -4.64
C TYR A 361 -3.23 21.37 -3.37
N ASP A 362 -4.38 20.75 -3.05
CA ASP A 362 -4.50 19.82 -1.92
C ASP A 362 -4.01 18.41 -2.27
N ALA A 363 -4.29 17.96 -3.50
CA ALA A 363 -3.81 16.67 -4.00
C ALA A 363 -3.76 16.61 -5.54
N ILE A 364 -2.90 15.74 -6.06
CA ILE A 364 -2.93 15.30 -7.46
C ILE A 364 -3.90 14.13 -7.54
N LEU A 365 -4.86 14.22 -8.47
CA LEU A 365 -5.76 13.16 -8.87
C LEU A 365 -5.14 12.41 -10.04
N THR A 366 -5.02 11.09 -9.95
CA THR A 366 -4.37 10.26 -10.98
C THR A 366 -4.87 8.81 -10.91
N PRO A 367 -4.76 8.00 -11.98
CA PRO A 367 -5.04 6.57 -11.89
C PRO A 367 -4.08 5.85 -10.93
N SER A 368 -4.58 4.82 -10.25
CA SER A 368 -3.73 3.95 -9.40
C SER A 368 -2.92 2.93 -10.20
N ALA A 369 -3.42 2.54 -11.38
CA ALA A 369 -2.83 1.58 -12.30
C ALA A 369 -3.31 1.87 -13.73
N SER A 370 -2.89 1.08 -14.72
CA SER A 370 -3.31 1.26 -16.13
C SER A 370 -4.79 0.98 -16.37
N GLY A 371 -5.46 0.31 -15.44
CA GLY A 371 -6.85 -0.08 -15.52
C GLY A 371 -7.14 -1.25 -14.59
N GLN A 372 -7.96 -2.20 -15.05
CA GLN A 372 -8.21 -3.43 -14.30
C GLN A 372 -6.95 -4.31 -14.17
N ALA A 373 -7.00 -5.29 -13.27
CA ALA A 373 -5.94 -6.28 -13.10
C ALA A 373 -5.63 -7.00 -14.43
N PRO A 374 -4.34 -7.24 -14.77
CA PRO A 374 -3.97 -8.06 -15.91
C PRO A 374 -4.35 -9.54 -15.67
N LYS A 375 -4.39 -10.34 -16.72
CA LYS A 375 -4.51 -11.80 -16.57
C LYS A 375 -3.32 -12.32 -15.74
N PHE A 376 -3.55 -13.42 -15.05
CA PHE A 376 -2.57 -13.94 -14.09
C PHE A 376 -1.19 -14.23 -14.71
N ASP A 377 -1.15 -14.75 -15.93
CA ASP A 377 0.06 -15.09 -16.68
C ASP A 377 0.77 -13.87 -17.29
N GLU A 378 0.13 -12.71 -17.32
CA GLU A 378 0.71 -11.45 -17.79
C GLU A 378 1.54 -10.75 -16.68
N GLY A 379 1.50 -11.26 -15.45
CA GLY A 379 2.31 -10.79 -14.33
C GLY A 379 1.61 -9.81 -13.40
N THR A 380 2.37 -8.89 -12.80
CA THR A 380 1.87 -8.02 -11.72
C THR A 380 1.39 -6.63 -12.18
N GLY A 381 1.39 -6.35 -13.49
CA GLY A 381 1.03 -5.05 -14.08
C GLY A 381 2.16 -4.01 -14.07
N ASP A 382 1.98 -2.92 -14.82
CA ASP A 382 2.96 -1.83 -14.96
C ASP A 382 2.89 -0.88 -13.75
N PRO A 383 3.99 -0.60 -13.03
CA PRO A 383 4.00 0.31 -11.89
C PRO A 383 4.05 1.79 -12.26
N ILE A 384 4.06 2.16 -13.54
CA ILE A 384 4.32 3.53 -14.02
C ILE A 384 3.44 4.59 -13.35
N PHE A 385 2.17 4.27 -13.05
CA PHE A 385 1.23 5.18 -12.39
C PHE A 385 1.57 5.48 -10.92
N CYS A 386 2.56 4.76 -10.35
CA CYS A 386 3.05 4.95 -8.99
C CYS A 386 4.51 5.45 -8.95
N THR A 387 5.27 5.23 -10.03
CA THR A 387 6.72 5.45 -10.11
C THR A 387 7.13 6.87 -9.71
N TYR A 388 6.43 7.86 -10.21
CA TYR A 388 6.71 9.30 -9.99
C TYR A 388 6.60 9.68 -8.51
N TRP A 389 5.54 9.22 -7.89
CA TRP A 389 5.20 9.54 -6.51
C TRP A 389 6.09 8.80 -5.52
N THR A 390 6.45 7.56 -5.85
CA THR A 390 7.40 6.77 -5.08
C THR A 390 8.81 7.36 -5.16
N LEU A 391 9.25 7.79 -6.35
CA LEU A 391 10.53 8.48 -6.54
C LEU A 391 10.67 9.67 -5.58
N CYS A 392 9.63 10.50 -5.48
CA CYS A 392 9.63 11.69 -4.64
C CYS A 392 9.25 11.42 -3.17
N GLY A 393 8.86 10.21 -2.81
CA GLY A 393 8.45 9.84 -1.45
C GLY A 393 7.19 10.57 -0.98
N LEU A 394 6.30 10.93 -1.91
CA LEU A 394 5.01 11.59 -1.64
C LEU A 394 4.01 10.60 -1.05
N PRO A 395 3.13 11.01 -0.13
CA PRO A 395 2.05 10.15 0.35
C PRO A 395 1.04 9.89 -0.77
N CYS A 396 0.56 8.65 -0.85
CA CYS A 396 -0.40 8.22 -1.86
C CYS A 396 -1.48 7.35 -1.22
N VAL A 397 -2.72 7.56 -1.60
CA VAL A 397 -3.84 6.69 -1.23
C VAL A 397 -4.62 6.30 -2.48
N THR A 398 -4.95 5.01 -2.62
CA THR A 398 -5.87 4.53 -3.65
C THR A 398 -7.26 4.32 -3.06
N LEU A 399 -8.26 4.77 -3.82
CA LEU A 399 -9.68 4.71 -3.48
C LEU A 399 -10.35 3.73 -4.46
N PRO A 400 -11.02 2.66 -3.99
CA PRO A 400 -11.64 1.66 -4.84
C PRO A 400 -13.03 2.10 -5.31
N VAL A 401 -13.09 3.15 -6.13
CA VAL A 401 -14.36 3.81 -6.51
C VAL A 401 -14.83 3.52 -7.94
N LEU A 402 -14.01 2.85 -8.75
CA LEU A 402 -14.34 2.51 -10.13
C LEU A 402 -14.32 0.99 -10.35
N SER A 403 -14.96 0.56 -11.43
CA SER A 403 -14.92 -0.81 -11.95
C SER A 403 -14.85 -0.80 -13.48
N SER A 404 -14.18 -1.81 -14.05
CA SER A 404 -14.16 -2.02 -15.49
C SER A 404 -15.49 -2.63 -15.99
N GLY A 405 -15.66 -2.68 -17.30
CA GLY A 405 -16.79 -3.36 -17.94
C GLY A 405 -16.90 -4.86 -17.60
N ASP A 406 -15.79 -5.50 -17.25
CA ASP A 406 -15.73 -6.88 -16.74
C ASP A 406 -16.09 -7.00 -15.24
N GLY A 407 -16.39 -5.90 -14.56
CA GLY A 407 -16.68 -5.85 -13.13
C GLY A 407 -15.46 -5.98 -12.22
N MET A 408 -14.24 -5.87 -12.77
CA MET A 408 -13.01 -5.85 -11.98
C MET A 408 -12.75 -4.46 -11.39
N PRO A 409 -12.19 -4.38 -10.18
CA PRO A 409 -11.89 -3.08 -9.55
C PRO A 409 -10.88 -2.25 -10.35
N VAL A 410 -11.08 -0.93 -10.32
CA VAL A 410 -10.14 0.08 -10.80
C VAL A 410 -10.02 1.18 -9.73
N GLY A 411 -8.80 1.46 -9.32
CA GLY A 411 -8.54 2.42 -8.25
C GLY A 411 -8.23 3.83 -8.77
N VAL A 412 -8.77 4.82 -8.08
CA VAL A 412 -8.39 6.23 -8.22
C VAL A 412 -7.33 6.56 -7.17
N GLN A 413 -6.25 7.23 -7.55
CA GLN A 413 -5.17 7.60 -6.64
C GLN A 413 -5.20 9.09 -6.35
N LEU A 414 -5.11 9.44 -5.07
CA LEU A 414 -4.75 10.78 -4.62
C LEU A 414 -3.30 10.80 -4.12
N VAL A 415 -2.54 11.81 -4.54
CA VAL A 415 -1.16 12.05 -4.13
C VAL A 415 -1.10 13.39 -3.41
N GLY A 416 -0.59 13.42 -2.19
CA GLY A 416 -0.49 14.61 -1.36
C GLY A 416 0.92 15.15 -1.20
N ASN A 417 1.02 16.29 -0.50
CA ASN A 417 2.28 16.85 -0.10
C ASN A 417 2.97 16.00 0.98
N ARG A 418 4.29 16.00 0.97
CA ARG A 418 5.08 15.33 2.02
C ARG A 418 4.75 15.89 3.39
N GLU A 419 4.57 14.99 4.37
CA GLU A 419 4.32 15.33 5.78
C GLU A 419 2.96 15.96 6.06
N GLU A 420 2.09 16.04 5.04
CA GLU A 420 0.68 16.46 5.15
C GLU A 420 -0.28 15.28 4.91
N ASP A 421 0.09 14.11 5.41
CA ASP A 421 -0.64 12.84 5.22
C ASP A 421 -2.07 12.91 5.80
N ASP A 422 -2.28 13.64 6.88
CA ASP A 422 -3.61 13.92 7.46
C ASP A 422 -4.47 14.80 6.55
N ARG A 423 -3.86 15.76 5.85
CA ARG A 423 -4.54 16.58 4.84
C ARG A 423 -4.96 15.73 3.65
N LEU A 424 -4.08 14.83 3.17
CA LEU A 424 -4.40 13.88 2.10
C LEU A 424 -5.58 12.98 2.50
N MET A 425 -5.60 12.44 3.71
CA MET A 425 -6.70 11.61 4.21
C MET A 425 -8.02 12.38 4.28
N ARG A 426 -8.00 13.65 4.68
CA ARG A 426 -9.17 14.51 4.70
C ARG A 426 -9.69 14.81 3.29
N SER A 427 -8.80 15.09 2.35
CA SER A 427 -9.15 15.28 0.93
C SER A 427 -9.74 14.00 0.32
N ALA A 428 -9.19 12.83 0.67
CA ALA A 428 -9.73 11.54 0.26
C ALA A 428 -11.13 11.30 0.83
N ARG A 429 -11.37 11.63 2.11
CA ARG A 429 -12.70 11.56 2.73
C ARG A 429 -13.71 12.45 2.02
N TRP A 430 -13.36 13.71 1.81
CA TRP A 430 -14.22 14.66 1.09
C TRP A 430 -14.59 14.15 -0.30
N MET A 431 -13.61 13.64 -1.06
CA MET A 431 -13.85 13.08 -2.39
C MET A 431 -14.83 11.89 -2.34
N LEU A 432 -14.66 10.96 -1.39
CA LEU A 432 -15.56 9.82 -1.23
C LEU A 432 -16.99 10.27 -0.92
N ASP A 433 -17.16 11.26 -0.04
CA ASP A 433 -18.47 11.81 0.33
C ASP A 433 -19.12 12.51 -0.88
N LYS A 434 -18.34 13.27 -1.67
CA LYS A 434 -18.81 13.95 -2.87
C LYS A 434 -19.29 12.95 -3.95
N LEU A 435 -18.48 11.90 -4.20
CA LEU A 435 -18.82 10.86 -5.20
C LEU A 435 -19.97 9.94 -4.75
N SER A 436 -20.25 9.87 -3.45
CA SER A 436 -21.35 9.08 -2.89
C SER A 436 -22.65 9.86 -2.74
N ALA A 437 -22.61 11.18 -2.91
CA ALA A 437 -23.80 12.03 -2.82
C ALA A 437 -24.76 11.70 -3.99
N PRO A 438 -26.08 11.66 -3.75
CA PRO A 438 -27.05 11.58 -4.83
C PRO A 438 -26.85 12.76 -5.79
N LEU A 439 -26.92 12.51 -7.10
CA LEU A 439 -26.91 13.59 -8.08
C LEU A 439 -28.12 14.51 -7.78
N ASP A 440 -27.89 15.79 -7.58
CA ASP A 440 -28.97 16.76 -7.37
C ASP A 440 -29.87 16.77 -8.61
N GLU A 441 -31.16 16.50 -8.43
CA GLU A 441 -32.16 16.46 -9.53
C GLU A 441 -32.25 17.79 -10.30
N ASP A 442 -31.74 18.88 -9.73
CA ASP A 442 -31.74 20.22 -10.36
C ASP A 442 -30.65 20.41 -11.44
N GLU A 443 -29.53 19.66 -11.43
CA GLU A 443 -28.52 19.70 -12.49
C GLU A 443 -28.97 18.91 -13.74
N ALA A 444 -29.71 17.82 -13.56
CA ALA A 444 -30.26 17.02 -14.68
C ALA A 444 -31.31 17.80 -15.51
N ALA A 445 -31.94 18.83 -14.95
CA ALA A 445 -32.93 19.66 -15.65
C ALA A 445 -32.28 20.76 -16.52
N SER A 446 -31.01 21.09 -16.35
CA SER A 446 -30.32 22.15 -17.09
C SER A 446 -29.70 21.65 -18.42
N GLU A 447 -29.48 20.33 -18.60
CA GLU A 447 -28.93 19.77 -19.85
C GLU A 447 -29.98 19.41 -20.92
N THR A 448 -31.28 19.55 -20.60
CA THR A 448 -32.39 19.27 -21.55
C THR A 448 -33.13 20.54 -21.99
N GLY A 449 -32.58 21.75 -21.79
CA GLY A 449 -33.19 23.01 -22.17
C GLY A 449 -32.62 23.64 -23.43
#